data_a87c688f3d24ea175cf42b1ec5995016
#
_entry.id   a87c688f3d24ea175cf42b1ec5995016
#
_cell.length_a   1.000
_cell.length_b   1.000
_cell.length_c   1.000
_cell.angle_alpha   90.00
_cell.angle_beta   90.00
_cell.angle_gamma   90.00
#
_symmetry.space_group_name_H-M   'P 1'
#
loop_
_entity.id
_entity.type
_entity.pdbx_description
1 polymer ?
#
loop_
_entity_poly.entity_id
_entity_poly.type
_entity_poly.pdbx_seq_one_letter_code
_entity_poly.pdbx_strand_id
1 'polypeptide(L)'
;MIELIPAIDLIDGKCVRLSQGKYESKKIYNNDPLEVAKAFEAHGISRLHVVDLDGAASHHIVNYRTLERLASGTGLFIDFGGGIKTDDDLRVAFECGATMVTGGSVAVKDPGTFCRWLCEYGSDRIILGADVNEGYIATGGWKEKTPCQLFPFLEHYVEGKGVTQVICTDIGRDGMLQGPAIELYKRILERYPSLKVIASGGVGSVDDLYALERVGVPAVIVGKALYEGRIMLSDLEQFA
;
A
#
# COMPACT_ATOMS: atom_id res chain seq x y z
N MET A 1 14.87 10.17 -8.25
CA MET A 1 13.76 9.64 -9.04
C MET A 1 12.79 8.99 -8.08
N ILE A 2 11.48 9.21 -8.24
CA ILE A 2 10.45 8.63 -7.38
C ILE A 2 10.30 7.12 -7.68
N GLU A 3 10.27 6.27 -6.65
CA GLU A 3 10.04 4.83 -6.80
C GLU A 3 8.56 4.57 -7.13
N LEU A 4 8.29 3.88 -8.24
CA LEU A 4 6.94 3.45 -8.60
C LEU A 4 6.64 2.06 -8.07
N ILE A 5 5.51 1.92 -7.37
CA ILE A 5 5.05 0.68 -6.78
C ILE A 5 3.66 0.37 -7.35
N PRO A 6 3.55 -0.48 -8.39
CA PRO A 6 2.23 -0.94 -8.86
C PRO A 6 1.48 -1.67 -7.74
N ALA A 7 0.14 -1.56 -7.78
CA ALA A 7 -0.73 -2.26 -6.82
C ALA A 7 -1.54 -3.36 -7.48
N ILE A 8 -1.63 -4.51 -6.82
CA ILE A 8 -2.55 -5.61 -7.13
C ILE A 8 -3.47 -5.82 -5.93
N ASP A 9 -4.77 -5.59 -6.12
CA ASP A 9 -5.79 -5.95 -5.14
C ASP A 9 -6.33 -7.34 -5.48
N LEU A 10 -6.49 -8.20 -4.47
CA LEU A 10 -6.93 -9.59 -4.61
C LEU A 10 -8.32 -9.81 -4.03
N ILE A 11 -9.22 -10.37 -4.84
CA ILE A 11 -10.48 -11.00 -4.41
C ILE A 11 -10.62 -12.33 -5.15
N ASP A 12 -10.89 -13.41 -4.42
CA ASP A 12 -10.99 -14.77 -4.97
C ASP A 12 -9.77 -15.17 -5.81
N GLY A 13 -8.57 -14.74 -5.41
CA GLY A 13 -7.32 -14.98 -6.13
C GLY A 13 -7.17 -14.24 -7.45
N LYS A 14 -8.02 -13.27 -7.75
CA LYS A 14 -8.03 -12.49 -9.01
C LYS A 14 -7.57 -11.07 -8.77
N CYS A 15 -6.98 -10.47 -9.80
CA CYS A 15 -6.62 -9.05 -9.82
C CYS A 15 -7.87 -8.19 -10.03
N VAL A 16 -8.21 -7.37 -9.05
CA VAL A 16 -9.38 -6.51 -9.06
C VAL A 16 -9.03 -5.05 -8.69
N ARG A 17 -9.97 -4.15 -8.88
CA ARG A 17 -9.93 -2.80 -8.29
C ARG A 17 -11.31 -2.43 -7.78
N LEU A 18 -11.30 -1.71 -6.65
CA LEU A 18 -12.45 -1.05 -6.08
C LEU A 18 -12.33 0.46 -6.33
N SER A 19 -13.43 1.18 -6.21
CA SER A 19 -13.41 2.65 -6.12
C SER A 19 -13.77 3.05 -4.70
N GLN A 20 -12.87 3.79 -4.02
CA GLN A 20 -13.03 4.19 -2.62
C GLN A 20 -13.35 3.01 -1.68
N GLY A 21 -12.76 1.83 -1.92
CA GLY A 21 -12.97 0.62 -1.11
C GLY A 21 -14.36 -0.02 -1.19
N LYS A 22 -15.24 0.41 -2.12
CA LYS A 22 -16.60 -0.10 -2.26
C LYS A 22 -16.63 -1.41 -3.03
N TYR A 23 -16.98 -2.52 -2.39
CA TYR A 23 -17.02 -3.86 -2.99
C TYR A 23 -18.04 -3.95 -4.15
N GLU A 24 -19.12 -3.16 -4.11
CA GLU A 24 -20.12 -3.07 -5.18
C GLU A 24 -19.53 -2.53 -6.50
N SER A 25 -18.43 -1.77 -6.41
CA SER A 25 -17.71 -1.21 -7.56
C SER A 25 -16.63 -2.14 -8.12
N LYS A 26 -16.58 -3.40 -7.65
CA LYS A 26 -15.55 -4.38 -8.04
C LYS A 26 -15.50 -4.55 -9.56
N LYS A 27 -14.31 -4.32 -10.14
CA LYS A 27 -13.97 -4.62 -11.53
C LYS A 27 -12.82 -5.61 -11.55
N ILE A 28 -12.98 -6.71 -12.29
CA ILE A 28 -11.91 -7.70 -12.50
C ILE A 28 -11.11 -7.24 -13.72
N TYR A 29 -9.79 -7.12 -13.57
CA TYR A 29 -8.88 -6.75 -14.66
C TYR A 29 -8.10 -7.93 -15.20
N ASN A 30 -7.75 -8.90 -14.35
CA ASN A 30 -7.11 -10.14 -14.78
C ASN A 30 -7.49 -11.29 -13.83
N ASN A 31 -7.68 -12.48 -14.39
CA ASN A 31 -7.94 -13.69 -13.61
C ASN A 31 -6.65 -14.31 -13.04
N ASP A 32 -5.49 -13.95 -13.57
CA ASP A 32 -4.19 -14.41 -13.09
C ASP A 32 -3.29 -13.22 -12.66
N PRO A 33 -3.21 -12.91 -11.35
CA PRO A 33 -2.34 -11.86 -10.84
C PRO A 33 -0.85 -12.03 -11.18
N LEU A 34 -0.39 -13.27 -11.40
CA LEU A 34 1.01 -13.54 -11.76
C LEU A 34 1.37 -12.99 -13.15
N GLU A 35 0.45 -13.07 -14.12
CA GLU A 35 0.66 -12.46 -15.43
C GLU A 35 0.83 -10.94 -15.32
N VAL A 36 0.03 -10.30 -14.46
CA VAL A 36 0.10 -8.85 -14.22
C VAL A 36 1.43 -8.49 -13.56
N ALA A 37 1.85 -9.24 -12.54
CA ALA A 37 3.12 -9.01 -11.84
C ALA A 37 4.33 -9.17 -12.78
N LYS A 38 4.33 -10.21 -13.63
CA LYS A 38 5.37 -10.41 -14.64
C LYS A 38 5.43 -9.28 -15.67
N ALA A 39 4.29 -8.73 -16.06
CA ALA A 39 4.26 -7.57 -16.94
C ALA A 39 4.90 -6.34 -16.28
N PHE A 40 4.66 -6.10 -15.00
CA PHE A 40 5.33 -5.02 -14.25
C PHE A 40 6.83 -5.24 -14.15
N GLU A 41 7.26 -6.44 -13.78
CA GLU A 41 8.68 -6.82 -13.70
C GLU A 41 9.41 -6.64 -15.04
N ALA A 42 8.78 -7.04 -16.15
CA ALA A 42 9.35 -6.89 -17.49
C ALA A 42 9.57 -5.43 -17.91
N HIS A 43 8.90 -4.46 -17.26
CA HIS A 43 9.08 -3.02 -17.47
C HIS A 43 9.94 -2.35 -16.38
N GLY A 44 10.79 -3.12 -15.68
CA GLY A 44 11.78 -2.61 -14.74
C GLY A 44 11.28 -2.36 -13.33
N ILE A 45 10.04 -2.69 -13.01
CA ILE A 45 9.52 -2.60 -11.64
C ILE A 45 10.22 -3.62 -10.75
N SER A 46 10.65 -3.18 -9.57
CA SER A 46 11.29 -4.01 -8.57
C SER A 46 10.43 -4.29 -7.33
N ARG A 47 9.38 -3.50 -7.11
CA ARG A 47 8.51 -3.60 -5.94
C ARG A 47 7.04 -3.65 -6.32
N LEU A 48 6.26 -4.45 -5.59
CA LEU A 48 4.83 -4.64 -5.79
C LEU A 48 4.09 -4.48 -4.46
N HIS A 49 3.00 -3.70 -4.46
CA HIS A 49 2.06 -3.62 -3.34
C HIS A 49 0.88 -4.56 -3.60
N VAL A 50 0.67 -5.55 -2.73
CA VAL A 50 -0.41 -6.53 -2.86
C VAL A 50 -1.38 -6.38 -1.69
N VAL A 51 -2.66 -6.20 -1.99
CA VAL A 51 -3.71 -6.07 -0.97
C VAL A 51 -4.69 -7.24 -1.04
N ASP A 52 -4.75 -8.02 0.02
CA ASP A 52 -5.74 -9.07 0.23
C ASP A 52 -7.06 -8.46 0.71
N LEU A 53 -7.98 -8.15 -0.22
CA LEU A 53 -9.27 -7.57 0.10
C LEU A 53 -10.22 -8.57 0.78
N ASP A 54 -10.11 -9.87 0.47
CA ASP A 54 -10.82 -10.92 1.21
C ASP A 54 -10.32 -10.99 2.64
N GLY A 55 -9.01 -10.89 2.83
CA GLY A 55 -8.38 -10.82 4.14
C GLY A 55 -8.79 -9.58 4.93
N ALA A 56 -8.85 -8.42 4.28
CA ALA A 56 -9.32 -7.19 4.91
C ALA A 56 -10.77 -7.32 5.40
N ALA A 57 -11.62 -8.02 4.66
CA ALA A 57 -13.03 -8.26 5.01
C ALA A 57 -13.22 -9.33 6.09
N SER A 58 -12.43 -10.42 6.05
CA SER A 58 -12.54 -11.55 6.98
C SER A 58 -11.68 -11.44 8.24
N HIS A 59 -10.79 -10.43 8.28
CA HIS A 59 -9.89 -10.15 9.40
C HIS A 59 -8.78 -11.18 9.64
N HIS A 60 -8.39 -11.91 8.62
CA HIS A 60 -7.26 -12.84 8.58
C HIS A 60 -6.77 -12.98 7.14
N ILE A 61 -5.56 -13.48 6.94
CA ILE A 61 -5.00 -13.71 5.59
C ILE A 61 -5.79 -14.78 4.83
N VAL A 62 -6.22 -14.49 3.59
CA VAL A 62 -7.00 -15.41 2.73
C VAL A 62 -6.24 -15.79 1.47
N ASN A 63 -5.70 -14.79 0.75
CA ASN A 63 -5.06 -15.00 -0.56
C ASN A 63 -3.56 -15.37 -0.46
N TYR A 64 -3.14 -16.06 0.61
CA TYR A 64 -1.74 -16.44 0.83
C TYR A 64 -1.15 -17.34 -0.27
N ARG A 65 -1.96 -18.22 -0.89
CA ARG A 65 -1.52 -19.04 -2.03
C ARG A 65 -1.23 -18.20 -3.28
N THR A 66 -1.99 -17.11 -3.48
CA THR A 66 -1.72 -16.18 -4.57
C THR A 66 -0.44 -15.38 -4.27
N LEU A 67 -0.22 -14.97 -3.02
CA LEU A 67 1.03 -14.36 -2.58
C LEU A 67 2.23 -15.28 -2.86
N GLU A 68 2.15 -16.56 -2.48
CA GLU A 68 3.20 -17.56 -2.72
C GLU A 68 3.51 -17.73 -4.21
N ARG A 69 2.47 -17.73 -5.07
CA ARG A 69 2.63 -17.77 -6.53
C ARG A 69 3.32 -16.53 -7.08
N LEU A 70 2.97 -15.35 -6.59
CA LEU A 70 3.59 -14.08 -6.97
C LEU A 70 5.07 -14.06 -6.57
N ALA A 71 5.37 -14.40 -5.33
CA ALA A 71 6.73 -14.40 -4.79
C ALA A 71 7.64 -15.45 -5.45
N SER A 72 7.13 -16.64 -5.75
CA SER A 72 7.90 -17.69 -6.44
C SER A 72 8.01 -17.49 -7.95
N GLY A 73 7.09 -16.75 -8.55
CA GLY A 73 6.99 -16.55 -10.00
C GLY A 73 7.64 -15.25 -10.51
N THR A 74 8.12 -14.37 -9.64
CA THR A 74 8.79 -13.10 -9.96
C THR A 74 9.93 -12.82 -8.99
N GLY A 75 10.82 -11.91 -9.35
CA GLY A 75 11.86 -11.37 -8.46
C GLY A 75 11.44 -10.09 -7.72
N LEU A 76 10.15 -9.76 -7.69
CA LEU A 76 9.65 -8.53 -7.09
C LEU A 76 9.71 -8.57 -5.55
N PHE A 77 10.11 -7.45 -4.94
CA PHE A 77 9.93 -7.24 -3.52
C PHE A 77 8.46 -6.97 -3.21
N ILE A 78 7.77 -7.92 -2.57
CA ILE A 78 6.34 -7.83 -2.32
C ILE A 78 6.07 -7.22 -0.95
N ASP A 79 5.38 -6.09 -0.94
CA ASP A 79 4.73 -5.52 0.23
C ASP A 79 3.27 -6.01 0.26
N PHE A 80 2.92 -6.75 1.31
CA PHE A 80 1.62 -7.40 1.44
C PHE A 80 0.80 -6.78 2.56
N GLY A 81 -0.43 -6.43 2.25
CA GLY A 81 -1.40 -5.90 3.21
C GLY A 81 -2.77 -6.55 3.07
N GLY A 82 -3.67 -6.22 4.01
CA GLY A 82 -5.02 -6.80 4.03
C GLY A 82 -5.14 -8.05 4.91
N GLY A 83 -5.91 -7.95 6.00
CA GLY A 83 -6.20 -9.07 6.89
C GLY A 83 -5.14 -9.43 7.94
N ILE A 84 -3.94 -8.87 7.88
CA ILE A 84 -2.86 -9.17 8.83
C ILE A 84 -3.17 -8.55 10.19
N LYS A 85 -3.52 -9.37 11.18
CA LYS A 85 -3.93 -8.93 12.53
C LYS A 85 -3.33 -9.72 13.66
N THR A 86 -2.83 -10.93 13.40
CA THR A 86 -2.25 -11.83 14.38
C THR A 86 -0.81 -12.17 14.00
N ASP A 87 -0.05 -12.67 14.98
CA ASP A 87 1.31 -13.18 14.75
C ASP A 87 1.31 -14.33 13.73
N ASP A 88 0.24 -15.15 13.71
CA ASP A 88 0.06 -16.21 12.71
C ASP A 88 -0.17 -15.67 11.30
N ASP A 89 -1.01 -14.64 11.12
CA ASP A 89 -1.20 -13.99 9.81
C ASP A 89 0.13 -13.43 9.29
N LEU A 90 0.90 -12.76 10.17
CA LEU A 90 2.20 -12.18 9.82
C LEU A 90 3.19 -13.28 9.41
N ARG A 91 3.26 -14.37 10.18
CA ARG A 91 4.11 -15.51 9.89
C ARG A 91 3.76 -16.14 8.53
N VAL A 92 2.48 -16.38 8.27
CA VAL A 92 2.00 -16.94 6.98
C VAL A 92 2.37 -16.01 5.83
N ALA A 93 2.21 -14.69 5.97
CA ALA A 93 2.58 -13.74 4.93
C ALA A 93 4.08 -13.84 4.58
N PHE A 94 4.96 -13.88 5.60
CA PHE A 94 6.40 -14.03 5.37
C PHE A 94 6.80 -15.41 4.83
N GLU A 95 6.20 -16.49 5.32
CA GLU A 95 6.45 -17.85 4.82
C GLU A 95 6.00 -18.01 3.35
N CYS A 96 4.93 -17.30 2.94
CA CYS A 96 4.48 -17.26 1.55
C CYS A 96 5.25 -16.28 0.67
N GLY A 97 6.31 -15.66 1.20
CA GLY A 97 7.28 -14.88 0.41
C GLY A 97 7.05 -13.37 0.39
N ALA A 98 6.20 -12.81 1.26
CA ALA A 98 6.16 -11.36 1.44
C ALA A 98 7.54 -10.86 1.91
N THR A 99 8.07 -9.83 1.25
CA THR A 99 9.29 -9.17 1.68
C THR A 99 9.01 -8.20 2.82
N MET A 100 7.88 -7.52 2.71
CA MET A 100 7.39 -6.54 3.68
C MET A 100 5.91 -6.78 3.95
N VAL A 101 5.43 -6.35 5.12
CA VAL A 101 4.01 -6.39 5.49
C VAL A 101 3.55 -5.01 5.95
N THR A 102 2.42 -4.57 5.42
CA THR A 102 1.77 -3.31 5.80
C THR A 102 0.71 -3.54 6.86
N GLY A 103 0.92 -2.96 8.05
CA GLY A 103 -0.01 -2.96 9.16
C GLY A 103 -0.71 -1.60 9.32
N GLY A 104 -1.97 -1.51 8.93
CA GLY A 104 -2.80 -0.32 9.13
C GLY A 104 -3.72 -0.47 10.35
N SER A 105 -4.80 -1.24 10.21
CA SER A 105 -5.79 -1.42 11.29
C SER A 105 -5.21 -1.96 12.59
N VAL A 106 -4.20 -2.84 12.54
CA VAL A 106 -3.53 -3.39 13.72
C VAL A 106 -2.78 -2.31 14.48
N ALA A 107 -2.14 -1.37 13.80
CA ALA A 107 -1.44 -0.26 14.43
C ALA A 107 -2.39 0.67 15.23
N VAL A 108 -3.67 0.74 14.86
CA VAL A 108 -4.67 1.53 15.59
C VAL A 108 -5.38 0.71 16.67
N LYS A 109 -5.78 -0.54 16.36
CA LYS A 109 -6.63 -1.36 17.23
C LYS A 109 -5.85 -2.17 18.25
N ASP A 110 -4.64 -2.58 17.92
CA ASP A 110 -3.72 -3.31 18.79
C ASP A 110 -2.28 -2.81 18.63
N PRO A 111 -1.98 -1.59 19.13
CA PRO A 111 -0.64 -1.01 19.04
C PRO A 111 0.45 -1.88 19.67
N GLY A 112 0.08 -2.68 20.68
CA GLY A 112 1.00 -3.60 21.35
C GLY A 112 1.54 -4.66 20.40
N THR A 113 0.66 -5.30 19.64
CA THR A 113 1.03 -6.29 18.64
C THR A 113 1.85 -5.67 17.52
N PHE A 114 1.44 -4.50 16.98
CA PHE A 114 2.22 -3.83 15.95
C PHE A 114 3.63 -3.43 16.42
N CYS A 115 3.78 -2.94 17.66
CA CYS A 115 5.09 -2.63 18.23
C CYS A 115 5.97 -3.88 18.43
N ARG A 116 5.39 -5.04 18.82
CA ARG A 116 6.14 -6.29 18.86
C ARG A 116 6.69 -6.67 17.49
N TRP A 117 5.87 -6.56 16.45
CA TRP A 117 6.31 -6.83 15.07
C TRP A 117 7.44 -5.91 14.63
N LEU A 118 7.36 -4.60 14.95
CA LEU A 118 8.46 -3.66 14.69
C LEU A 118 9.75 -4.06 15.41
N CYS A 119 9.67 -4.50 16.68
CA CYS A 119 10.84 -4.96 17.44
C CYS A 119 11.44 -6.24 16.86
N GLU A 120 10.62 -7.18 16.41
CA GLU A 120 11.05 -8.51 15.96
C GLU A 120 11.56 -8.49 14.52
N TYR A 121 10.86 -7.81 13.61
CA TYR A 121 11.15 -7.84 12.18
C TYR A 121 11.81 -6.55 11.65
N GLY A 122 11.77 -5.49 12.43
CA GLY A 122 12.31 -4.17 12.05
C GLY A 122 11.39 -3.37 11.12
N SER A 123 11.65 -2.05 11.07
CA SER A 123 10.88 -1.13 10.23
C SER A 123 11.13 -1.28 8.73
N ASP A 124 12.17 -2.01 8.33
CA ASP A 124 12.41 -2.34 6.91
C ASP A 124 11.44 -3.39 6.39
N ARG A 125 10.89 -4.23 7.28
CA ARG A 125 9.95 -5.30 6.93
C ARG A 125 8.51 -5.03 7.37
N ILE A 126 8.30 -4.15 8.36
CA ILE A 126 6.98 -3.77 8.85
C ILE A 126 6.71 -2.30 8.48
N ILE A 127 5.76 -2.08 7.61
CA ILE A 127 5.37 -0.77 7.11
C ILE A 127 4.14 -0.29 7.86
N LEU A 128 4.16 0.97 8.29
CA LEU A 128 2.98 1.60 8.88
C LEU A 128 1.97 1.95 7.78
N GLY A 129 0.74 1.45 7.88
CA GLY A 129 -0.38 1.86 7.03
C GLY A 129 -1.15 3.02 7.67
N ALA A 130 -1.31 4.12 6.94
CA ALA A 130 -2.06 5.31 7.36
C ALA A 130 -3.09 5.67 6.29
N ASP A 131 -4.27 5.04 6.35
CA ASP A 131 -5.38 5.34 5.45
C ASP A 131 -6.17 6.52 6.02
N VAL A 132 -6.17 7.65 5.31
CA VAL A 132 -6.63 8.96 5.81
C VAL A 132 -7.93 9.35 5.16
N ASN A 133 -8.91 9.72 5.98
CA ASN A 133 -10.13 10.36 5.55
C ASN A 133 -10.34 11.65 6.37
N GLU A 134 -10.31 12.81 5.70
CA GLU A 134 -10.50 14.13 6.32
C GLU A 134 -9.56 14.38 7.52
N GLY A 135 -8.32 13.88 7.44
CA GLY A 135 -7.29 14.04 8.48
C GLY A 135 -7.32 13.01 9.60
N TYR A 136 -8.24 12.05 9.57
CA TYR A 136 -8.37 10.97 10.55
C TYR A 136 -8.03 9.61 9.93
N ILE A 137 -7.44 8.73 10.73
CA ILE A 137 -7.14 7.36 10.30
C ILE A 137 -8.42 6.54 10.25
N ALA A 138 -8.63 5.83 9.14
CA ALA A 138 -9.68 4.85 8.97
C ALA A 138 -9.14 3.42 9.13
N THR A 139 -9.99 2.51 9.56
CA THR A 139 -9.68 1.08 9.76
C THR A 139 -10.75 0.18 9.14
N GLY A 140 -10.53 -1.16 9.22
CA GLY A 140 -11.53 -2.12 8.78
C GLY A 140 -11.84 -2.05 7.28
N GLY A 141 -10.81 -1.88 6.42
CA GLY A 141 -11.02 -1.69 4.98
C GLY A 141 -11.80 -0.39 4.68
N TRP A 142 -11.46 0.68 5.41
CA TRP A 142 -12.02 2.05 5.31
C TRP A 142 -13.48 2.21 5.77
N LYS A 143 -14.05 1.17 6.35
CA LYS A 143 -15.46 1.18 6.82
C LYS A 143 -15.63 1.84 8.18
N GLU A 144 -14.56 1.91 8.96
CA GLU A 144 -14.59 2.41 10.33
C GLU A 144 -13.80 3.72 10.44
N LYS A 145 -14.50 4.81 10.82
CA LYS A 145 -13.86 6.08 11.19
C LYS A 145 -13.32 5.96 12.62
N THR A 146 -12.10 6.42 12.85
CA THR A 146 -11.52 6.48 14.19
C THR A 146 -11.33 7.92 14.64
N PRO A 147 -11.21 8.20 15.96
CA PRO A 147 -10.84 9.53 16.44
C PRO A 147 -9.34 9.82 16.30
N CYS A 148 -8.56 8.89 15.75
CA CYS A 148 -7.13 9.00 15.61
C CYS A 148 -6.76 9.97 14.48
N GLN A 149 -6.16 11.09 14.82
CA GLN A 149 -5.66 12.05 13.83
C GLN A 149 -4.33 11.59 13.24
N LEU A 150 -4.09 11.87 11.95
CA LEU A 150 -2.89 11.46 11.23
C LEU A 150 -1.58 11.92 11.90
N PHE A 151 -1.44 13.19 12.21
CA PHE A 151 -0.16 13.69 12.74
C PHE A 151 0.19 13.17 14.14
N PRO A 152 -0.72 13.12 15.13
CA PRO A 152 -0.48 12.41 16.38
C PRO A 152 -0.16 10.92 16.21
N PHE A 153 -0.80 10.26 15.24
CA PHE A 153 -0.52 8.86 14.90
C PHE A 153 0.91 8.68 14.35
N LEU A 154 1.32 9.52 13.41
CA LEU A 154 2.69 9.51 12.88
C LEU A 154 3.72 9.83 13.96
N GLU A 155 3.48 10.84 14.80
CA GLU A 155 4.36 11.19 15.91
C GLU A 155 4.60 10.00 16.85
N HIS A 156 3.52 9.30 17.24
CA HIS A 156 3.62 8.11 18.08
C HIS A 156 4.52 7.04 17.47
N TYR A 157 4.40 6.77 16.18
CA TYR A 157 5.12 5.68 15.54
C TYR A 157 6.50 6.09 15.01
N VAL A 158 6.63 7.25 14.41
CA VAL A 158 7.91 7.71 13.82
C VAL A 158 8.87 8.12 14.94
N GLU A 159 8.45 9.02 15.82
CA GLU A 159 9.33 9.51 16.90
C GLU A 159 9.35 8.56 18.09
N GLY A 160 8.21 7.95 18.43
CA GLY A 160 8.08 7.09 19.61
C GLY A 160 8.51 5.64 19.40
N LYS A 161 8.46 5.10 18.17
CA LYS A 161 8.72 3.68 17.87
C LYS A 161 9.74 3.44 16.76
N GLY A 162 10.28 4.50 16.14
CA GLY A 162 11.32 4.37 15.11
C GLY A 162 10.83 3.83 13.77
N VAL A 163 9.56 4.04 13.42
CA VAL A 163 9.04 3.71 12.08
C VAL A 163 9.73 4.59 11.05
N THR A 164 10.28 3.96 10.00
CA THR A 164 11.00 4.62 8.91
C THR A 164 10.22 4.68 7.60
N GLN A 165 9.13 3.92 7.47
CA GLN A 165 8.31 3.85 6.26
C GLN A 165 6.82 3.93 6.59
N VAL A 166 6.07 4.72 5.82
CA VAL A 166 4.62 4.80 5.91
C VAL A 166 3.99 4.77 4.53
N ILE A 167 2.97 3.92 4.34
CA ILE A 167 2.03 4.06 3.22
C ILE A 167 0.91 4.97 3.70
N CYS A 168 0.78 6.14 3.06
CA CYS A 168 -0.27 7.10 3.39
C CYS A 168 -1.26 7.19 2.22
N THR A 169 -2.46 6.67 2.42
CA THR A 169 -3.53 6.68 1.43
C THR A 169 -4.54 7.78 1.72
N ASP A 170 -4.75 8.70 0.77
CA ASP A 170 -5.93 9.58 0.81
C ASP A 170 -7.14 8.83 0.23
N ILE A 171 -8.03 8.35 1.13
CA ILE A 171 -9.20 7.54 0.76
C ILE A 171 -10.15 8.31 -0.15
N GLY A 172 -10.30 9.62 0.07
CA GLY A 172 -11.18 10.46 -0.74
C GLY A 172 -10.75 10.56 -2.20
N ARG A 173 -9.47 10.36 -2.46
CA ARG A 173 -8.88 10.39 -3.81
C ARG A 173 -8.66 9.01 -4.42
N ASP A 174 -8.64 7.95 -3.59
CA ASP A 174 -8.35 6.61 -4.10
C ASP A 174 -9.33 6.14 -5.16
N GLY A 175 -8.76 5.70 -6.29
CA GLY A 175 -9.53 5.25 -7.45
C GLY A 175 -10.25 6.36 -8.24
N MET A 176 -10.09 7.63 -7.88
CA MET A 176 -10.78 8.76 -8.55
C MET A 176 -10.02 9.31 -9.76
N LEU A 177 -8.70 9.06 -9.89
CA LEU A 177 -7.85 9.55 -10.99
C LEU A 177 -7.87 11.09 -11.13
N GLN A 178 -7.95 11.80 -10.00
CA GLN A 178 -8.08 13.27 -9.93
C GLN A 178 -6.86 13.95 -9.32
N GLY A 179 -5.73 13.24 -9.31
CA GLY A 179 -4.48 13.70 -8.71
C GLY A 179 -4.32 13.32 -7.24
N PRO A 180 -3.07 13.09 -6.80
CA PRO A 180 -2.73 12.71 -5.43
C PRO A 180 -2.83 13.89 -4.45
N ALA A 181 -2.78 13.60 -3.16
CA ALA A 181 -2.86 14.60 -2.08
C ALA A 181 -1.52 15.31 -1.83
N ILE A 182 -1.00 16.06 -2.80
CA ILE A 182 0.33 16.69 -2.79
C ILE A 182 0.59 17.47 -1.49
N GLU A 183 -0.34 18.34 -1.09
CA GLU A 183 -0.18 19.17 0.12
C GLU A 183 -0.14 18.35 1.41
N LEU A 184 -0.82 17.20 1.45
CA LEU A 184 -0.75 16.29 2.58
C LEU A 184 0.65 15.71 2.71
N TYR A 185 1.21 15.17 1.62
CA TYR A 185 2.54 14.56 1.63
C TYR A 185 3.64 15.57 1.91
N LYS A 186 3.53 16.77 1.35
CA LYS A 186 4.44 17.87 1.64
C LYS A 186 4.49 18.19 3.14
N ARG A 187 3.33 18.34 3.80
CA ARG A 187 3.25 18.58 5.25
C ARG A 187 3.84 17.42 6.08
N ILE A 188 3.67 16.18 5.64
CA ILE A 188 4.28 15.02 6.32
C ILE A 188 5.80 15.09 6.21
N LEU A 189 6.34 15.32 5.01
CA LEU A 189 7.78 15.40 4.76
C LEU A 189 8.44 16.61 5.45
N GLU A 190 7.77 17.75 5.52
CA GLU A 190 8.24 18.92 6.28
C GLU A 190 8.39 18.60 7.78
N ARG A 191 7.47 17.81 8.34
CA ARG A 191 7.52 17.44 9.76
C ARG A 191 8.45 16.26 10.05
N TYR A 192 8.54 15.30 9.12
CA TYR A 192 9.33 14.07 9.26
C TYR A 192 10.25 13.87 8.05
N PRO A 193 11.33 14.66 7.90
CA PRO A 193 12.17 14.67 6.69
C PRO A 193 12.88 13.33 6.39
N SER A 194 13.08 12.46 7.39
CA SER A 194 13.71 11.14 7.25
C SER A 194 12.72 10.01 7.01
N LEU A 195 11.40 10.29 7.08
CA LEU A 195 10.37 9.28 6.87
C LEU A 195 10.21 8.98 5.37
N LYS A 196 10.32 7.72 5.00
CA LYS A 196 9.96 7.26 3.65
C LYS A 196 8.44 7.25 3.52
N VAL A 197 7.89 8.31 2.95
CA VAL A 197 6.46 8.42 2.65
C VAL A 197 6.18 7.74 1.31
N ILE A 198 5.34 6.73 1.32
CA ILE A 198 4.82 6.07 0.14
C ILE A 198 3.43 6.63 -0.10
N ALA A 199 3.31 7.51 -1.10
CA ALA A 199 2.04 8.14 -1.44
C ALA A 199 1.07 7.12 -2.05
N SER A 200 -0.21 7.19 -1.71
CA SER A 200 -1.24 6.31 -2.26
C SER A 200 -2.56 7.05 -2.44
N GLY A 201 -3.26 6.72 -3.53
CA GLY A 201 -4.55 7.30 -3.90
C GLY A 201 -4.48 8.50 -4.83
N GLY A 202 -5.36 8.51 -5.83
CA GLY A 202 -5.62 9.65 -6.70
C GLY A 202 -4.78 9.77 -7.97
N VAL A 203 -3.63 9.13 -8.07
CA VAL A 203 -2.76 9.21 -9.26
C VAL A 203 -3.54 8.87 -10.53
N GLY A 204 -3.55 9.78 -11.48
CA GLY A 204 -4.30 9.68 -12.74
C GLY A 204 -3.45 9.87 -14.00
N SER A 205 -2.20 10.37 -13.87
CA SER A 205 -1.33 10.67 -15.00
C SER A 205 0.14 10.61 -14.64
N VAL A 206 1.01 10.61 -15.64
CA VAL A 206 2.47 10.73 -15.45
C VAL A 206 2.84 12.09 -14.85
N ASP A 207 2.09 13.15 -15.16
CA ASP A 207 2.31 14.48 -14.56
C ASP A 207 2.12 14.48 -13.05
N ASP A 208 1.24 13.64 -12.53
CA ASP A 208 1.04 13.46 -11.09
C ASP A 208 2.29 12.85 -10.43
N LEU A 209 2.98 11.92 -11.12
CA LEU A 209 4.22 11.32 -10.64
C LEU A 209 5.32 12.38 -10.53
N TYR A 210 5.48 13.21 -11.55
CA TYR A 210 6.43 14.33 -11.50
C TYR A 210 6.05 15.37 -10.46
N ALA A 211 4.75 15.59 -10.20
CA ALA A 211 4.30 16.51 -9.17
C ALA A 211 4.67 16.00 -7.76
N LEU A 212 4.52 14.69 -7.50
CA LEU A 212 4.97 14.04 -6.25
C LEU A 212 6.49 14.11 -6.09
N GLU A 213 7.24 13.81 -7.16
CA GLU A 213 8.70 13.88 -7.16
C GLU A 213 9.20 15.29 -6.82
N ARG A 214 8.62 16.33 -7.43
CA ARG A 214 8.99 17.74 -7.18
C ARG A 214 8.84 18.18 -5.72
N VAL A 215 7.90 17.59 -4.98
CA VAL A 215 7.72 17.89 -3.53
C VAL A 215 8.52 16.94 -2.63
N GLY A 216 9.35 16.04 -3.24
CA GLY A 216 10.26 15.19 -2.50
C GLY A 216 9.65 13.86 -2.01
N VAL A 217 8.48 13.45 -2.52
CA VAL A 217 7.90 12.12 -2.19
C VAL A 217 8.79 11.04 -2.79
N PRO A 218 9.34 10.12 -1.95
CA PRO A 218 10.31 9.14 -2.41
C PRO A 218 9.69 7.96 -3.14
N ALA A 219 8.42 7.62 -2.88
CA ALA A 219 7.75 6.47 -3.50
C ALA A 219 6.24 6.70 -3.65
N VAL A 220 5.63 6.07 -4.63
CA VAL A 220 4.19 6.18 -4.90
C VAL A 220 3.58 4.85 -5.34
N ILE A 221 2.43 4.51 -4.77
CA ILE A 221 1.61 3.38 -5.20
C ILE A 221 0.73 3.83 -6.36
N VAL A 222 0.80 3.10 -7.47
CA VAL A 222 0.00 3.33 -8.67
C VAL A 222 -0.89 2.12 -8.94
N GLY A 223 -2.19 2.32 -8.86
CA GLY A 223 -3.18 1.26 -9.08
C GLY A 223 -3.99 1.53 -10.35
N LYS A 224 -5.18 2.10 -10.19
CA LYS A 224 -6.21 2.24 -11.22
C LYS A 224 -5.70 2.90 -12.53
N ALA A 225 -4.77 3.86 -12.43
CA ALA A 225 -4.21 4.54 -13.60
C ALA A 225 -3.52 3.58 -14.58
N LEU A 226 -2.82 2.54 -14.08
CA LEU A 226 -2.23 1.49 -14.92
C LEU A 226 -3.28 0.61 -15.58
N TYR A 227 -4.28 0.18 -14.83
CA TYR A 227 -5.34 -0.71 -15.33
C TYR A 227 -6.29 -0.02 -16.33
N GLU A 228 -6.48 1.28 -16.21
CA GLU A 228 -7.32 2.09 -17.12
C GLU A 228 -6.51 2.68 -18.30
N GLY A 229 -5.20 2.35 -18.41
CA GLY A 229 -4.33 2.82 -19.48
C GLY A 229 -4.07 4.34 -19.45
N ARG A 230 -4.21 4.99 -18.29
CA ARG A 230 -3.86 6.40 -18.08
C ARG A 230 -2.35 6.60 -17.95
N ILE A 231 -1.70 5.60 -17.40
CA ILE A 231 -0.24 5.44 -17.36
C ILE A 231 0.04 4.12 -18.07
N MET A 232 0.84 4.15 -19.10
CA MET A 232 1.20 2.96 -19.86
C MET A 232 2.32 2.20 -19.16
N LEU A 233 2.43 0.89 -19.40
CA LEU A 233 3.54 0.10 -18.85
C LEU A 233 4.90 0.63 -19.34
N SER A 234 4.99 1.12 -20.59
CA SER A 234 6.19 1.77 -21.12
C SER A 234 6.59 3.05 -20.37
N ASP A 235 5.64 3.72 -19.73
CA ASP A 235 5.95 4.92 -18.96
C ASP A 235 6.68 4.57 -17.67
N LEU A 236 6.52 3.32 -17.15
CA LEU A 236 7.19 2.84 -15.93
C LEU A 236 8.70 2.78 -16.11
N GLU A 237 9.20 2.47 -17.31
CA GLU A 237 10.62 2.36 -17.63
C GLU A 237 11.40 3.67 -17.38
N GLN A 238 10.70 4.82 -17.39
CA GLN A 238 11.31 6.12 -17.10
C GLN A 238 11.61 6.31 -15.59
N PHE A 239 11.03 5.46 -14.73
CA PHE A 239 11.14 5.52 -13.27
C PHE A 239 11.77 4.24 -12.68
N ALA A 240 12.24 3.31 -13.53
CA ALA A 240 12.84 2.04 -13.16
C ALA A 240 14.33 2.16 -12.77
#